data_4efe3f226c0c229414e3668cd45fcdb0
#
_entry.id   4efe3f226c0c229414e3668cd45fcdb0
#
_cell.length_a   1.000
_cell.length_b   1.000
_cell.length_c   1.000
_cell.angle_alpha   90.00
_cell.angle_beta   90.00
_cell.angle_gamma   90.00
#
_symmetry.space_group_name_H-M   'P 1'
#
loop_
_entity.id
_entity.type
_entity.pdbx_description
1 polymer ?
#
loop_
_entity_poly.entity_id
_entity_poly.type
_entity_poly.pdbx_seq_one_letter_code
_entity_poly.pdbx_strand_id
1 'polypeptide(L)'
;GSEMCIRDRFYEKIVQLILDGNWKLEEKNEKVKVLNYWWGMSAGVIDLICSKHVPYGVKRLADHLKSDITKGEVVPFFGQIYNQKGELKNKGEHEMKPSDIMKMDWLVDNVVGSIPPMSEFVDNAKMVVELKGVEENKL
;
A
#
# COMPACT_ATOMS: atom_id res chain seq x y z
N GLY A 1 -24.56 15.86 5.02
CA GLY A 1 -23.22 15.87 4.47
C GLY A 1 -22.91 14.50 3.87
N SER A 2 -22.69 14.41 2.56
CA SER A 2 -22.25 13.18 1.95
C SER A 2 -20.85 12.86 2.48
N GLU A 3 -20.74 11.77 3.21
CA GLU A 3 -19.43 11.18 3.51
C GLU A 3 -18.78 10.85 2.16
N MET A 4 -17.75 11.62 1.77
CA MET A 4 -16.96 11.28 0.60
C MET A 4 -16.32 9.91 0.87
N CYS A 5 -16.77 8.92 0.15
CA CYS A 5 -16.20 7.59 0.22
C CYS A 5 -14.75 7.68 -0.29
N ILE A 6 -13.82 7.01 0.37
CA ILE A 6 -12.42 6.89 -0.09
C ILE A 6 -12.36 6.44 -1.56
N ARG A 7 -13.35 5.67 -2.00
CA ARG A 7 -13.51 5.21 -3.39
C ARG A 7 -13.87 6.32 -4.38
N ASP A 8 -14.46 7.43 -3.94
CA ASP A 8 -14.89 8.52 -4.83
C ASP A 8 -13.68 9.13 -5.55
N ARG A 9 -12.55 9.29 -4.84
CA ARG A 9 -11.28 9.75 -5.44
C ARG A 9 -10.74 8.79 -6.50
N PHE A 10 -10.94 7.49 -6.29
CA PHE A 10 -10.56 6.48 -7.28
C PHE A 10 -11.42 6.60 -8.52
N TYR A 11 -12.75 6.66 -8.38
CA TYR A 11 -13.67 6.77 -9.50
C TYR A 11 -13.49 8.10 -10.27
N GLU A 12 -13.30 9.21 -9.56
CA GLU A 12 -13.01 10.51 -10.17
C GLU A 12 -11.79 10.44 -11.08
N LYS A 13 -10.68 9.85 -10.60
CA LYS A 13 -9.46 9.67 -11.40
C LYS A 13 -9.66 8.75 -12.59
N ILE A 14 -10.39 7.65 -12.45
CA ILE A 14 -10.70 6.76 -13.57
C ILE A 14 -11.51 7.48 -14.63
N VAL A 15 -12.56 8.22 -14.24
CA VAL A 15 -13.38 8.99 -15.17
C VAL A 15 -12.54 10.05 -15.87
N GLN A 16 -11.66 10.74 -15.14
CA GLN A 16 -10.78 11.74 -15.72
C GLN A 16 -9.84 11.14 -16.77
N LEU A 17 -9.21 9.98 -16.47
CA LEU A 17 -8.34 9.27 -17.42
C LEU A 17 -9.08 8.88 -18.70
N ILE A 18 -10.36 8.50 -18.59
CA ILE A 18 -11.20 8.17 -19.76
C ILE A 18 -11.50 9.43 -20.57
N LEU A 19 -11.89 10.52 -19.90
CA LEU A 19 -12.23 11.78 -20.56
C LEU A 19 -11.02 12.42 -21.27
N ASP A 20 -9.84 12.29 -20.67
CA ASP A 20 -8.58 12.81 -21.25
C ASP A 20 -8.04 11.92 -22.39
N GLY A 21 -8.72 10.82 -22.72
CA GLY A 21 -8.28 9.87 -23.74
C GLY A 21 -7.01 9.08 -23.37
N ASN A 22 -6.58 9.17 -22.12
CA ASN A 22 -5.40 8.49 -21.59
C ASN A 22 -5.69 7.06 -21.10
N TRP A 23 -6.94 6.63 -21.19
CA TRP A 23 -7.36 5.26 -20.91
C TRP A 23 -6.91 4.34 -22.05
N LYS A 24 -5.65 3.95 -22.04
CA LYS A 24 -5.14 2.94 -22.97
C LYS A 24 -5.30 1.56 -22.33
N LEU A 25 -6.39 0.89 -22.67
CA LEU A 25 -6.38 -0.56 -22.65
C LEU A 25 -5.38 -0.97 -23.74
N GLU A 26 -4.19 -1.40 -23.32
CA GLU A 26 -3.25 -1.98 -24.30
C GLU A 26 -3.89 -3.26 -24.85
N GLU A 27 -4.40 -3.16 -26.09
CA GLU A 27 -5.13 -4.21 -26.81
C GLU A 27 -4.27 -5.45 -27.16
N LYS A 28 -3.08 -5.60 -26.64
CA LYS A 28 -2.11 -6.57 -27.17
C LYS A 28 -2.05 -7.93 -26.51
N ASN A 29 -2.93 -8.31 -25.57
CA ASN A 29 -3.05 -9.71 -25.16
C ASN A 29 -4.45 -10.01 -24.64
N GLU A 30 -5.06 -11.07 -25.17
CA GLU A 30 -6.39 -11.61 -24.85
C GLU A 30 -6.57 -12.15 -23.40
N LYS A 31 -5.64 -11.86 -22.50
CA LYS A 31 -5.78 -12.15 -21.07
C LYS A 31 -6.30 -10.91 -20.38
N VAL A 32 -7.39 -11.06 -19.63
CA VAL A 32 -8.01 -10.04 -18.80
C VAL A 32 -6.90 -9.32 -18.01
N LYS A 33 -6.59 -8.09 -18.39
CA LYS A 33 -5.61 -7.27 -17.66
C LYS A 33 -6.33 -6.67 -16.46
N VAL A 34 -5.93 -7.10 -15.28
CA VAL A 34 -6.29 -6.43 -14.04
C VAL A 34 -5.42 -5.18 -13.92
N LEU A 35 -6.04 -4.00 -13.95
CA LEU A 35 -5.34 -2.75 -13.70
C LEU A 35 -5.12 -2.61 -12.19
N ASN A 36 -3.87 -2.76 -11.76
CA ASN A 36 -3.49 -2.52 -10.39
C ASN A 36 -3.02 -1.07 -10.24
N TYR A 37 -3.73 -0.29 -9.42
CA TYR A 37 -3.34 1.06 -9.04
C TYR A 37 -2.72 1.05 -7.66
N TRP A 38 -1.48 1.52 -7.57
CA TRP A 38 -0.78 1.73 -6.31
C TRP A 38 -0.86 3.21 -5.95
N TRP A 39 -1.87 3.56 -5.18
CA TRP A 39 -2.08 4.93 -4.73
C TRP A 39 -2.03 5.02 -3.20
N GLY A 40 -1.31 6.02 -2.71
CA GLY A 40 -1.13 6.27 -1.29
C GLY A 40 -1.90 7.50 -0.78
N MET A 41 -1.44 8.03 0.33
CA MET A 41 -1.99 9.25 0.95
C MET A 41 -1.90 10.47 0.04
N SER A 42 -0.83 10.59 -0.77
CA SER A 42 -0.65 11.69 -1.73
C SER A 42 -1.76 11.76 -2.78
N ALA A 43 -2.36 10.62 -3.11
CA ALA A 43 -3.50 10.55 -4.02
C ALA A 43 -4.86 10.74 -3.32
N GLY A 44 -4.88 10.86 -1.99
CA GLY A 44 -6.09 10.99 -1.19
C GLY A 44 -6.95 9.72 -1.13
N VAL A 45 -6.36 8.55 -1.44
CA VAL A 45 -7.08 7.26 -1.48
C VAL A 45 -7.06 6.56 -0.13
N ILE A 46 -6.01 6.77 0.65
CA ILE A 46 -5.90 6.25 2.03
C ILE A 46 -5.66 7.39 3.00
N ASP A 47 -6.12 7.21 4.23
CA ASP A 47 -5.96 8.17 5.31
C ASP A 47 -5.70 7.47 6.65
N LEU A 48 -5.14 8.22 7.61
CA LEU A 48 -4.90 7.79 8.98
C LEU A 48 -5.87 8.49 9.93
N ILE A 49 -6.60 7.72 10.71
CA ILE A 49 -7.49 8.21 11.75
C ILE A 49 -6.90 7.85 13.12
N CYS A 50 -6.55 8.85 13.91
CA CYS A 50 -6.10 8.66 15.28
C CYS A 50 -7.27 8.52 16.24
N SER A 51 -7.20 7.56 17.16
CA SER A 51 -8.16 7.43 18.28
C SER A 51 -8.18 8.69 19.14
N LYS A 52 -9.34 8.99 19.71
CA LYS A 52 -9.52 10.09 20.67
C LYS A 52 -8.70 9.91 21.97
N HIS A 53 -8.28 8.67 22.26
CA HIS A 53 -7.51 8.33 23.46
C HIS A 53 -6.00 8.50 23.28
N VAL A 54 -5.53 8.82 22.06
CA VAL A 54 -4.10 9.08 21.80
C VAL A 54 -3.69 10.39 22.46
N PRO A 55 -2.58 10.42 23.24
CA PRO A 55 -2.07 11.63 23.84
C PRO A 55 -1.83 12.73 22.79
N TYR A 56 -2.11 13.99 23.17
CA TYR A 56 -2.04 15.13 22.26
C TYR A 56 -0.69 15.25 21.52
N GLY A 57 0.44 15.06 22.22
CA GLY A 57 1.77 15.10 21.61
C GLY A 57 1.99 14.04 20.54
N VAL A 58 1.49 12.81 20.81
CA VAL A 58 1.58 11.70 19.83
C VAL A 58 0.69 11.98 18.63
N LYS A 59 -0.51 12.52 18.86
CA LYS A 59 -1.41 12.91 17.76
C LYS A 59 -0.77 13.96 16.86
N ARG A 60 -0.16 15.01 17.43
CA ARG A 60 0.54 16.03 16.65
C ARG A 60 1.68 15.44 15.81
N LEU A 61 2.46 14.52 16.37
CA LEU A 61 3.52 13.83 15.62
C LEU A 61 2.95 13.01 14.46
N ALA A 62 1.87 12.26 14.70
CA ALA A 62 1.20 11.51 13.66
C ALA A 62 0.63 12.41 12.54
N ASP A 63 0.06 13.56 12.90
CA ASP A 63 -0.47 14.55 11.95
C ASP A 63 0.67 15.16 11.09
N HIS A 64 1.85 15.42 11.68
CA HIS A 64 3.04 15.87 10.93
C HIS A 64 3.52 14.80 9.95
N LEU A 65 3.73 13.56 10.41
CA LEU A 65 4.14 12.45 9.55
C LEU A 65 3.14 12.22 8.42
N LYS A 66 1.85 12.27 8.71
CA LYS A 66 0.79 12.18 7.69
C LYS A 66 0.94 13.29 6.64
N SER A 67 1.16 14.54 7.07
CA SER A 67 1.39 15.67 6.16
C SER A 67 2.59 15.44 5.26
N ASP A 68 3.72 15.01 5.82
CA ASP A 68 4.97 14.83 5.09
C ASP A 68 4.89 13.66 4.11
N ILE A 69 4.23 12.55 4.49
CA ILE A 69 3.95 11.43 3.59
C ILE A 69 3.00 11.87 2.46
N THR A 70 1.98 12.68 2.77
CA THR A 70 1.03 13.19 1.77
C THR A 70 1.71 14.08 0.74
N LYS A 71 2.69 14.89 1.17
CA LYS A 71 3.48 15.76 0.29
C LYS A 71 4.61 15.01 -0.45
N GLY A 72 4.90 13.77 -0.07
CA GLY A 72 6.02 13.01 -0.60
C GLY A 72 7.39 13.40 -0.03
N GLU A 73 7.42 14.17 1.06
CA GLU A 73 8.65 14.56 1.77
C GLU A 73 9.22 13.38 2.57
N VAL A 74 8.35 12.49 3.02
CA VAL A 74 8.69 11.23 3.69
C VAL A 74 8.14 10.05 2.90
N VAL A 75 9.02 9.13 2.53
CA VAL A 75 8.68 7.87 1.86
C VAL A 75 8.92 6.73 2.86
N PRO A 76 7.85 6.06 3.34
CA PRO A 76 7.95 5.06 4.41
C PRO A 76 8.86 3.87 4.10
N PHE A 77 9.00 3.51 2.83
CA PHE A 77 9.81 2.38 2.37
C PHE A 77 11.09 2.81 1.66
N PHE A 78 11.64 3.95 2.04
CA PHE A 78 12.94 4.44 1.60
C PHE A 78 13.98 4.28 2.71
N GLY A 79 15.24 4.09 2.34
CA GLY A 79 16.34 3.94 3.28
C GLY A 79 16.70 2.47 3.55
N GLN A 80 17.63 2.27 4.47
CA GLN A 80 18.01 0.92 4.89
C GLN A 80 16.93 0.33 5.79
N ILE A 81 16.37 -0.79 5.36
CA ILE A 81 15.30 -1.48 6.07
C ILE A 81 15.77 -2.90 6.40
N TYR A 82 15.72 -3.25 7.67
CA TYR A 82 16.08 -4.56 8.19
C TYR A 82 14.83 -5.30 8.65
N ASN A 83 14.81 -6.61 8.49
CA ASN A 83 13.77 -7.43 9.09
C ASN A 83 14.14 -7.78 10.55
N GLN A 84 13.19 -8.42 11.27
CA GLN A 84 13.37 -8.83 12.66
C GLN A 84 14.57 -9.77 12.90
N LYS A 85 15.09 -10.41 11.85
CA LYS A 85 16.28 -11.27 11.91
C LYS A 85 17.59 -10.51 11.67
N GLY A 86 17.52 -9.20 11.43
CA GLY A 86 18.68 -8.37 11.10
C GLY A 86 19.13 -8.47 9.65
N GLU A 87 18.34 -9.07 8.77
CA GLU A 87 18.64 -9.15 7.35
C GLU A 87 18.28 -7.85 6.65
N LEU A 88 19.18 -7.31 5.85
CA LEU A 88 18.96 -6.11 5.04
C LEU A 88 17.98 -6.41 3.89
N LYS A 89 16.81 -5.82 3.91
CA LYS A 89 15.75 -5.98 2.90
C LYS A 89 15.71 -4.86 1.87
N ASN A 90 16.08 -3.65 2.27
CA ASN A 90 16.30 -2.52 1.36
C ASN A 90 17.65 -1.88 1.67
N LYS A 91 18.47 -1.64 0.62
CA LYS A 91 19.80 -1.01 0.76
C LYS A 91 19.73 0.51 0.94
N GLY A 92 18.60 1.12 0.66
CA GLY A 92 18.42 2.57 0.80
C GLY A 92 18.79 3.40 -0.43
N GLU A 93 19.21 2.77 -1.51
CA GLU A 93 19.53 3.46 -2.77
C GLU A 93 18.26 3.91 -3.50
N HIS A 94 17.19 3.14 -3.36
CA HIS A 94 15.91 3.38 -4.01
C HIS A 94 14.74 3.05 -3.06
N GLU A 95 13.59 3.64 -3.36
CA GLU A 95 12.32 3.25 -2.73
C GLU A 95 11.97 1.81 -3.10
N MET A 96 11.40 1.06 -2.16
CA MET A 96 10.89 -0.28 -2.45
C MET A 96 9.75 -0.21 -3.46
N LYS A 97 9.78 -1.10 -4.45
CA LYS A 97 8.74 -1.17 -5.46
C LYS A 97 7.41 -1.61 -4.83
N PRO A 98 6.27 -1.11 -5.33
CA PRO A 98 4.96 -1.55 -4.88
C PRO A 98 4.77 -3.08 -4.89
N SER A 99 5.31 -3.77 -5.91
CA SER A 99 5.28 -5.23 -5.99
C SER A 99 6.01 -5.92 -4.84
N ASP A 100 7.12 -5.35 -4.38
CA ASP A 100 7.91 -5.91 -3.28
C ASP A 100 7.22 -5.66 -1.94
N ILE A 101 6.58 -4.49 -1.79
CA ILE A 101 5.78 -4.16 -0.60
C ILE A 101 4.56 -5.09 -0.50
N MET A 102 3.87 -5.35 -1.61
CA MET A 102 2.71 -6.25 -1.62
C MET A 102 3.08 -7.71 -1.32
N LYS A 103 4.27 -8.14 -1.71
CA LYS A 103 4.76 -9.51 -1.46
C LYS A 103 5.50 -9.66 -0.13
N MET A 104 5.55 -8.58 0.69
CA MET A 104 6.26 -8.59 1.96
C MET A 104 5.68 -9.66 2.91
N ASP A 105 6.51 -10.60 3.30
CA ASP A 105 6.22 -11.72 4.20
C ASP A 105 7.06 -11.67 5.49
N TRP A 106 7.61 -10.51 5.80
CA TRP A 106 8.45 -10.24 6.96
C TRP A 106 8.06 -8.93 7.63
N LEU A 107 8.40 -8.79 8.90
CA LEU A 107 8.21 -7.57 9.66
C LEU A 107 9.55 -6.83 9.83
N VAL A 108 9.48 -5.50 9.88
CA VAL A 108 10.64 -4.63 10.13
C VAL A 108 11.13 -4.85 11.56
N ASP A 109 12.41 -4.65 11.80
CA ASP A 109 13.12 -4.93 13.06
C ASP A 109 12.54 -4.21 14.29
N ASN A 110 11.93 -3.03 14.10
CA ASN A 110 11.28 -2.25 15.16
C ASN A 110 9.83 -2.67 15.45
N VAL A 111 9.28 -3.63 14.71
CA VAL A 111 7.92 -4.15 14.93
C VAL A 111 7.97 -5.34 15.87
N VAL A 112 7.18 -5.28 16.94
CA VAL A 112 7.00 -6.39 17.87
C VAL A 112 5.78 -7.21 17.46
N GLY A 113 5.99 -8.48 17.13
CA GLY A 113 4.93 -9.38 16.68
C GLY A 113 5.42 -10.45 15.73
N SER A 114 4.51 -11.23 15.20
CA SER A 114 4.77 -12.25 14.18
C SER A 114 3.65 -12.24 13.14
N ILE A 115 4.00 -12.63 11.92
CA ILE A 115 3.01 -12.89 10.88
C ILE A 115 2.40 -14.26 11.17
N PRO A 116 1.05 -14.37 11.30
CA PRO A 116 0.41 -15.65 11.57
C PRO A 116 0.72 -16.67 10.45
N PRO A 117 1.01 -17.94 10.80
CA PRO A 117 1.17 -18.98 9.79
C PRO A 117 -0.17 -19.31 9.11
N MET A 118 -0.12 -19.85 7.91
CA MET A 118 -1.32 -20.18 7.11
C MET A 118 -2.29 -21.14 7.86
N SER A 119 -1.79 -21.91 8.80
CA SER A 119 -2.60 -22.83 9.61
C SER A 119 -3.57 -22.12 10.56
N GLU A 120 -3.30 -20.85 10.89
CA GLU A 120 -4.16 -20.04 11.77
C GLU A 120 -5.28 -19.31 11.01
N PHE A 121 -5.24 -19.31 9.67
CA PHE A 121 -6.28 -18.69 8.86
C PHE A 121 -7.46 -19.64 8.65
N VAL A 122 -8.67 -19.08 8.64
CA VAL A 122 -9.86 -19.80 8.21
C VAL A 122 -9.76 -20.20 6.74
N ASP A 123 -10.31 -21.35 6.37
CA ASP A 123 -10.12 -21.91 5.02
C ASP A 123 -10.51 -20.94 3.89
N ASN A 124 -11.59 -20.18 4.07
CA ASN A 124 -12.03 -19.18 3.09
C ASN A 124 -11.02 -18.02 2.89
N ALA A 125 -10.17 -17.74 3.88
CA ALA A 125 -9.17 -16.67 3.78
C ALA A 125 -7.84 -17.16 3.19
N LYS A 126 -7.53 -18.45 3.29
CA LYS A 126 -6.26 -19.02 2.84
C LYS A 126 -5.98 -18.70 1.37
N MET A 127 -6.94 -18.92 0.49
CA MET A 127 -6.82 -18.68 -0.94
C MET A 127 -6.52 -17.19 -1.24
N VAL A 128 -7.16 -16.26 -0.52
CA VAL A 128 -6.94 -14.81 -0.69
C VAL A 128 -5.54 -14.41 -0.21
N VAL A 129 -5.08 -14.99 0.91
CA VAL A 129 -3.75 -14.73 1.47
C VAL A 129 -2.65 -15.31 0.57
N GLU A 130 -2.86 -16.50 -0.02
CA GLU A 130 -1.92 -17.13 -0.95
C GLU A 130 -1.73 -16.31 -2.22
N LEU A 131 -2.80 -15.74 -2.77
CA LEU A 131 -2.73 -14.90 -3.97
C LEU A 131 -2.00 -13.59 -3.73
N LYS A 132 -1.89 -13.10 -2.49
CA LYS A 132 -1.24 -11.82 -2.10
C LYS A 132 -1.60 -10.63 -3.01
N GLY A 133 -2.75 -10.71 -3.68
CA GLY A 133 -3.22 -9.69 -4.62
C GLY A 133 -2.34 -9.46 -5.85
N VAL A 134 -1.38 -10.34 -6.13
CA VAL A 134 -0.46 -10.21 -7.26
C VAL A 134 -0.44 -11.51 -8.05
N GLU A 135 -0.92 -11.48 -9.30
CA GLU A 135 -0.61 -12.55 -10.24
C GLU A 135 0.87 -12.49 -10.61
N GLU A 136 1.61 -13.57 -10.38
CA GLU A 136 2.92 -13.71 -10.98
C GLU A 136 2.72 -13.88 -12.50
N ASN A 137 3.05 -12.83 -13.25
CA ASN A 137 3.29 -12.99 -14.68
C ASN A 137 4.54 -13.88 -14.82
N LYS A 138 4.33 -15.16 -14.96
CA LYS A 138 5.37 -16.06 -15.48
C LYS A 138 5.60 -15.64 -16.93
N LEU A 139 6.68 -14.92 -17.15
CA LEU A 139 7.27 -14.72 -18.47
C LEU A 139 7.75 -16.07 -19.04
#